data_f9704aaf1557d3f2c84bbfd4c0bdd523
#
_entry.id   f9704aaf1557d3f2c84bbfd4c0bdd523
#
_cell.length_a   1.000
_cell.length_b   1.000
_cell.length_c   1.000
_cell.angle_alpha   90.00
_cell.angle_beta   90.00
_cell.angle_gamma   90.00
#
_symmetry.space_group_name_H-M   'P 1'
#
loop_
_entity.id
_entity.type
_entity.pdbx_description
1 polymer ?
#
loop_
_entity_poly.entity_id
_entity_poly.type
_entity_poly.pdbx_seq_one_letter_code
_entity_poly.pdbx_strand_id
1 'polypeptide(L)'
;MRWFYTGDIGQFHPDGCLEIIDRKKDIVKLQHGEYISLGKVEAVLGESPYVENIMVHANPFHSYAVAIIVASQQVLESWAIKKGIHYNIFEDLCGTEEATKEVLLSLQKVAKDFVVRCFIIDVTLLMIVQMHLWIALDSENGLVTAALKLKREHLRKLFAEELKKLYAYKEISYL
;
A
#
# COMPACT_ATOMS: atom_id res chain seq x y z
N MET A 1 -23.00 -27.04 -19.77
CA MET A 1 -21.95 -26.80 -18.80
C MET A 1 -22.24 -25.49 -18.08
N ARG A 2 -22.18 -25.46 -16.73
CA ARG A 2 -22.29 -24.23 -15.95
C ARG A 2 -20.86 -23.76 -15.60
N TRP A 3 -20.50 -22.54 -16.02
CA TRP A 3 -19.26 -21.89 -15.62
C TRP A 3 -19.49 -21.09 -14.35
N PHE A 4 -18.52 -21.13 -13.45
CA PHE A 4 -18.46 -20.29 -12.26
C PHE A 4 -17.35 -19.24 -12.43
N TYR A 5 -17.70 -17.95 -12.32
CA TYR A 5 -16.74 -16.86 -12.42
C TYR A 5 -16.20 -16.57 -11.02
N THR A 6 -14.94 -16.93 -10.75
CA THR A 6 -14.28 -16.69 -9.45
C THR A 6 -13.97 -15.23 -9.24
N GLY A 7 -13.77 -14.47 -10.31
CA GLY A 7 -13.25 -13.11 -10.29
C GLY A 7 -11.73 -13.04 -10.14
N ASP A 8 -11.05 -14.18 -10.21
CA ASP A 8 -9.60 -14.25 -10.16
C ASP A 8 -9.02 -14.25 -11.58
N ILE A 9 -7.81 -13.70 -11.73
CA ILE A 9 -7.02 -13.73 -12.97
C ILE A 9 -5.85 -14.67 -12.71
N GLY A 10 -5.67 -15.62 -13.63
CA GLY A 10 -4.59 -16.58 -13.58
C GLY A 10 -3.87 -16.69 -14.92
N GLN A 11 -2.68 -17.26 -14.89
CA GLN A 11 -1.85 -17.56 -16.05
C GLN A 11 -1.40 -19.02 -16.00
N PHE A 12 -1.47 -19.71 -17.15
CA PHE A 12 -0.85 -21.01 -17.29
C PHE A 12 0.63 -20.87 -17.64
N HIS A 13 1.47 -21.57 -16.89
CA HIS A 13 2.89 -21.72 -17.20
C HIS A 13 3.10 -22.82 -18.25
N PRO A 14 4.29 -22.84 -18.91
CA PRO A 14 4.61 -23.87 -19.91
C PRO A 14 4.59 -25.30 -19.37
N ASP A 15 4.78 -25.48 -18.07
CA ASP A 15 4.71 -26.77 -17.36
C ASP A 15 3.28 -27.23 -17.06
N GLY A 16 2.27 -26.41 -17.43
CA GLY A 16 0.86 -26.68 -17.18
C GLY A 16 0.34 -26.23 -15.79
N CYS A 17 1.20 -25.66 -14.95
CA CYS A 17 0.76 -25.10 -13.67
C CYS A 17 -0.06 -23.83 -13.86
N LEU A 18 -1.12 -23.66 -13.07
CA LEU A 18 -1.93 -22.45 -13.02
C LEU A 18 -1.44 -21.56 -11.87
N GLU A 19 -0.91 -20.38 -12.21
CA GLU A 19 -0.63 -19.32 -11.25
C GLU A 19 -1.83 -18.38 -11.14
N ILE A 20 -2.28 -18.09 -9.93
CA ILE A 20 -3.26 -17.03 -9.68
C ILE A 20 -2.50 -15.72 -9.49
N ILE A 21 -2.72 -14.77 -10.39
CA ILE A 21 -2.02 -13.47 -10.40
C ILE A 21 -2.64 -12.53 -9.36
N ASP A 22 -3.95 -12.29 -9.46
CA ASP A 22 -4.71 -11.44 -8.54
C ASP A 22 -6.20 -11.51 -8.86
N ARG A 23 -7.02 -10.81 -8.10
CA ARG A 23 -8.43 -10.59 -8.42
C ARG A 23 -8.59 -9.54 -9.50
N LYS A 24 -9.51 -9.77 -10.43
CA LYS A 24 -9.82 -8.84 -11.53
C LYS A 24 -10.10 -7.41 -11.05
N LYS A 25 -10.78 -7.25 -9.90
CA LYS A 25 -11.11 -5.94 -9.30
C LYS A 25 -9.93 -5.24 -8.63
N ASP A 26 -8.87 -5.99 -8.32
CA ASP A 26 -7.67 -5.49 -7.64
C ASP A 26 -6.52 -5.25 -8.63
N ILE A 27 -6.78 -5.42 -9.94
CA ILE A 27 -5.87 -5.03 -11.03
C ILE A 27 -6.39 -3.72 -11.63
N VAL A 28 -5.55 -2.70 -11.63
CA VAL A 28 -5.86 -1.37 -12.14
C VAL A 28 -4.95 -1.02 -13.31
N LYS A 29 -5.51 -0.48 -14.40
CA LYS A 29 -4.75 0.06 -15.52
C LYS A 29 -4.46 1.53 -15.23
N LEU A 30 -3.19 1.91 -15.16
CA LEU A 30 -2.75 3.28 -14.96
C LEU A 30 -2.87 4.11 -16.25
N GLN A 31 -2.75 5.43 -16.13
CA GLN A 31 -2.91 6.38 -17.24
C GLN A 31 -2.01 6.07 -18.45
N HIS A 32 -0.78 5.64 -18.20
CA HIS A 32 0.18 5.28 -19.26
C HIS A 32 0.02 3.85 -19.81
N GLY A 33 -1.01 3.13 -19.37
CA GLY A 33 -1.40 1.83 -19.93
C GLY A 33 -0.87 0.62 -19.16
N GLU A 34 -0.02 0.80 -18.16
CA GLU A 34 0.50 -0.27 -17.32
C GLU A 34 -0.57 -0.80 -16.37
N TYR A 35 -0.55 -2.13 -16.15
CA TYR A 35 -1.44 -2.80 -15.23
C TYR A 35 -0.73 -3.09 -13.92
N ILE A 36 -1.30 -2.63 -12.83
CA ILE A 36 -0.79 -2.84 -11.47
C ILE A 36 -1.70 -3.77 -10.69
N SER A 37 -1.13 -4.81 -10.09
CA SER A 37 -1.80 -5.67 -9.12
C SER A 37 -1.63 -5.07 -7.73
N LEU A 38 -2.71 -4.55 -7.16
CA LEU A 38 -2.67 -3.90 -5.85
C LEU A 38 -2.26 -4.87 -4.75
N GLY A 39 -2.76 -6.11 -4.81
CA GLY A 39 -2.43 -7.14 -3.83
C GLY A 39 -0.95 -7.55 -3.86
N LYS A 40 -0.34 -7.66 -5.05
CA LYS A 40 1.11 -7.95 -5.16
C LYS A 40 1.96 -6.81 -4.60
N VAL A 41 1.61 -5.57 -4.90
CA VAL A 41 2.32 -4.39 -4.37
C VAL A 41 2.22 -4.34 -2.85
N GLU A 42 1.03 -4.55 -2.30
CA GLU A 42 0.80 -4.58 -0.85
C GLU A 42 1.57 -5.70 -0.17
N ALA A 43 1.61 -6.89 -0.75
CA ALA A 43 2.36 -8.02 -0.21
C ALA A 43 3.86 -7.71 -0.09
N VAL A 44 4.43 -7.07 -1.12
CA VAL A 44 5.84 -6.67 -1.13
C VAL A 44 6.12 -5.59 -0.10
N LEU A 45 5.34 -4.51 -0.12
CA LEU A 45 5.57 -3.37 0.77
C LEU A 45 5.27 -3.70 2.23
N GLY A 46 4.39 -4.68 2.46
CA GLY A 46 4.10 -5.24 3.78
C GLY A 46 5.27 -6.01 4.39
N GLU A 47 6.32 -6.35 3.63
CA GLU A 47 7.56 -6.93 4.18
C GLU A 47 8.39 -5.89 4.96
N SER A 48 8.08 -4.60 4.86
CA SER A 48 8.75 -3.57 5.65
C SER A 48 8.41 -3.72 7.14
N PRO A 49 9.42 -3.73 8.03
CA PRO A 49 9.19 -3.88 9.47
C PRO A 49 8.38 -2.72 10.07
N TYR A 50 8.34 -1.57 9.40
CA TYR A 50 7.57 -0.41 9.84
C TYR A 50 6.09 -0.50 9.46
N VAL A 51 5.68 -1.47 8.67
CA VAL A 51 4.31 -1.62 8.16
C VAL A 51 3.59 -2.71 8.94
N GLU A 52 2.53 -2.35 9.63
CA GLU A 52 1.59 -3.29 10.22
C GLU A 52 0.49 -3.67 9.21
N ASN A 53 -0.02 -2.65 8.50
CA ASN A 53 -0.99 -2.84 7.43
C ASN A 53 -0.78 -1.79 6.32
N ILE A 54 -1.18 -2.14 5.11
CA ILE A 54 -1.04 -1.25 3.95
C ILE A 54 -2.22 -1.43 3.00
N MET A 55 -2.76 -0.31 2.52
CA MET A 55 -3.72 -0.26 1.43
C MET A 55 -3.15 0.57 0.29
N VAL A 56 -2.88 -0.08 -0.83
CA VAL A 56 -2.50 0.60 -2.07
C VAL A 56 -3.75 1.00 -2.84
N HIS A 57 -3.78 2.25 -3.28
CA HIS A 57 -4.82 2.80 -4.12
C HIS A 57 -4.23 3.30 -5.44
N ALA A 58 -4.79 2.82 -6.56
CA ALA A 58 -4.46 3.28 -7.89
C ALA A 58 -5.70 3.88 -8.56
N ASN A 59 -5.49 4.98 -9.27
CA ASN A 59 -6.53 5.66 -10.04
C ASN A 59 -6.13 5.61 -11.53
N PRO A 60 -7.03 5.17 -12.45
CA PRO A 60 -6.74 5.10 -13.88
C PRO A 60 -6.36 6.43 -14.54
N PHE A 61 -6.68 7.55 -13.92
CA PHE A 61 -6.35 8.90 -14.43
C PHE A 61 -4.98 9.40 -14.01
N HIS A 62 -4.24 8.63 -13.21
CA HIS A 62 -2.89 8.98 -12.75
C HIS A 62 -1.87 7.93 -13.20
N SER A 63 -0.62 8.35 -13.33
CA SER A 63 0.50 7.50 -13.71
C SER A 63 1.15 6.79 -12.53
N TYR A 64 0.62 6.96 -11.31
CA TYR A 64 1.18 6.42 -10.07
C TYR A 64 0.09 5.95 -9.12
N ALA A 65 0.49 5.11 -8.17
CA ALA A 65 -0.35 4.68 -7.06
C ALA A 65 0.06 5.41 -5.78
N VAL A 66 -0.88 5.50 -4.85
CA VAL A 66 -0.66 6.03 -3.49
C VAL A 66 -0.93 4.93 -2.47
N ALA A 67 -0.40 5.05 -1.28
CA ALA A 67 -0.67 4.09 -0.22
C ALA A 67 -1.03 4.77 1.11
N ILE A 68 -1.92 4.13 1.83
CA ILE A 68 -2.23 4.41 3.22
C ILE A 68 -1.62 3.30 4.04
N ILE A 69 -0.84 3.66 5.06
CA ILE A 69 -0.09 2.73 5.87
C ILE A 69 -0.50 2.89 7.33
N VAL A 70 -0.72 1.76 7.98
CA VAL A 70 -0.74 1.66 9.43
C VAL A 70 0.65 1.30 9.87
N ALA A 71 1.29 2.20 10.59
CA ALA A 71 2.66 2.00 11.05
C ALA A 71 2.71 1.03 12.23
N SER A 72 3.73 0.18 12.26
CA SER A 72 4.03 -0.66 13.42
C SER A 72 4.51 0.21 14.57
N GLN A 73 3.65 0.36 15.60
CA GLN A 73 3.93 1.21 16.75
C GLN A 73 5.24 0.82 17.43
N GLN A 74 5.41 -0.46 17.73
CA GLN A 74 6.60 -0.96 18.42
C GLN A 74 7.90 -0.65 17.69
N VAL A 75 7.90 -0.79 16.37
CA VAL A 75 9.10 -0.56 15.55
C VAL A 75 9.39 0.92 15.43
N LEU A 76 8.37 1.74 15.16
CA LEU A 76 8.52 3.18 14.97
C LEU A 76 8.93 3.90 16.28
N GLU A 77 8.33 3.51 17.42
CA GLU A 77 8.73 4.04 18.73
C GLU A 77 10.16 3.65 19.09
N SER A 78 10.57 2.40 18.84
CA SER A 78 11.95 1.95 19.06
C SER A 78 12.95 2.74 18.21
N TRP A 79 12.59 3.09 16.99
CA TRP A 79 13.39 3.94 16.11
C TRP A 79 13.44 5.37 16.64
N ALA A 80 12.32 5.96 17.04
CA ALA A 80 12.25 7.33 17.59
C ALA A 80 13.13 7.49 18.83
N ILE A 81 13.09 6.52 19.75
CA ILE A 81 13.95 6.49 20.95
C ILE A 81 15.42 6.50 20.56
N LYS A 82 15.84 5.67 19.59
CA LYS A 82 17.24 5.61 19.11
C LYS A 82 17.69 6.91 18.45
N LYS A 83 16.76 7.65 17.85
CA LYS A 83 17.02 8.95 17.20
C LYS A 83 16.91 10.14 18.16
N GLY A 84 16.42 9.92 19.39
CA GLY A 84 16.18 10.99 20.35
C GLY A 84 15.02 11.92 19.96
N ILE A 85 14.06 11.41 19.21
CA ILE A 85 12.86 12.17 18.80
C ILE A 85 11.87 12.16 19.96
N HIS A 86 11.48 13.36 20.40
CA HIS A 86 10.47 13.54 21.45
C HIS A 86 9.08 13.71 20.82
N TYR A 87 8.10 12.98 21.34
CA TYR A 87 6.70 13.07 20.97
C TYR A 87 5.83 12.85 22.21
N ASN A 88 4.59 13.36 22.20
CA ASN A 88 3.68 13.18 23.33
C ASN A 88 2.82 11.93 23.18
N ILE A 89 2.25 11.76 21.99
CA ILE A 89 1.45 10.60 21.63
C ILE A 89 2.00 10.03 20.31
N PHE A 90 1.71 8.77 20.06
CA PHE A 90 2.20 8.08 18.85
C PHE A 90 1.74 8.76 17.56
N GLU A 91 0.56 9.41 17.58
CA GLU A 91 0.00 10.24 16.53
C GLU A 91 0.94 11.36 16.10
N ASP A 92 1.48 12.06 17.06
CA ASP A 92 2.44 13.14 16.80
C ASP A 92 3.68 12.59 16.08
N LEU A 93 4.17 11.43 16.55
CA LEU A 93 5.33 10.77 15.92
C LEU A 93 5.05 10.44 14.46
N CYS A 94 3.90 9.85 14.15
CA CYS A 94 3.51 9.52 12.79
C CYS A 94 3.34 10.75 11.89
N GLY A 95 3.00 11.91 12.46
CA GLY A 95 2.90 13.18 11.76
C GLY A 95 4.24 13.86 11.46
N THR A 96 5.36 13.35 12.00
CA THR A 96 6.67 13.95 11.77
C THR A 96 7.23 13.64 10.38
N GLU A 97 7.95 14.59 9.78
CA GLU A 97 8.63 14.37 8.50
C GLU A 97 9.71 13.29 8.62
N GLU A 98 10.40 13.23 9.74
CA GLU A 98 11.46 12.28 10.01
C GLU A 98 10.94 10.84 9.99
N ALA A 99 9.82 10.59 10.67
CA ALA A 99 9.18 9.27 10.68
C ALA A 99 8.67 8.89 9.27
N THR A 100 8.05 9.84 8.57
CA THR A 100 7.60 9.62 7.19
C THR A 100 8.76 9.27 6.27
N LYS A 101 9.88 9.98 6.37
CA LYS A 101 11.09 9.69 5.58
C LYS A 101 11.68 8.32 5.89
N GLU A 102 11.74 7.94 7.17
CA GLU A 102 12.26 6.62 7.57
C GLU A 102 11.42 5.48 7.01
N VAL A 103 10.10 5.59 7.15
CA VAL A 103 9.16 4.59 6.60
C VAL A 103 9.29 4.52 5.08
N LEU A 104 9.35 5.67 4.39
CA LEU A 104 9.55 5.73 2.94
C LEU A 104 10.85 5.07 2.50
N LEU A 105 11.96 5.32 3.20
CA LEU A 105 13.25 4.69 2.89
C LEU A 105 13.18 3.17 3.05
N SER A 106 12.51 2.69 4.10
CA SER A 106 12.30 1.26 4.31
C SER A 106 11.46 0.64 3.18
N LEU A 107 10.37 1.28 2.78
CA LEU A 107 9.54 0.84 1.67
C LEU A 107 10.29 0.81 0.35
N GLN A 108 11.08 1.85 0.06
CA GLN A 108 11.92 1.92 -1.14
C GLN A 108 12.96 0.80 -1.18
N LYS A 109 13.53 0.44 -0.02
CA LYS A 109 14.47 -0.68 0.08
C LYS A 109 13.80 -1.99 -0.27
N VAL A 110 12.67 -2.30 0.37
CA VAL A 110 11.90 -3.52 0.11
C VAL A 110 11.45 -3.59 -1.35
N ALA A 111 10.96 -2.48 -1.89
CA ALA A 111 10.53 -2.40 -3.27
C ALA A 111 11.68 -2.63 -4.26
N LYS A 112 12.89 -2.07 -4.03
CA LYS A 112 14.07 -2.32 -4.87
C LYS A 112 14.50 -3.78 -4.85
N ASP A 113 14.48 -4.41 -3.68
CA ASP A 113 14.82 -5.82 -3.54
C ASP A 113 13.84 -6.71 -4.32
N PHE A 114 12.59 -6.28 -4.44
CA PHE A 114 11.56 -6.98 -5.21
C PHE A 114 11.68 -6.74 -6.73
N VAL A 115 11.98 -5.52 -7.17
CA VAL A 115 12.19 -5.18 -8.59
C VAL A 115 13.35 -5.99 -9.18
N VAL A 116 14.38 -6.24 -8.41
CA VAL A 116 15.48 -7.12 -8.81
C VAL A 116 15.01 -8.58 -8.99
N ARG A 117 13.96 -9.01 -8.27
CA ARG A 117 13.40 -10.37 -8.39
C ARG A 117 12.29 -10.51 -9.41
N CYS A 118 11.54 -9.45 -9.67
CA CYS A 118 10.40 -9.45 -10.59
C CYS A 118 10.34 -8.14 -11.37
N PHE A 119 10.49 -8.18 -12.65
CA PHE A 119 10.59 -7.11 -13.66
C PHE A 119 9.41 -6.12 -13.73
N ILE A 120 8.56 -5.95 -12.68
CA ILE A 120 7.21 -5.39 -12.84
C ILE A 120 6.93 -4.14 -12.00
N ILE A 121 7.79 -3.70 -11.10
CA ILE A 121 7.52 -2.47 -10.33
C ILE A 121 8.63 -1.47 -10.58
N ASP A 122 8.38 -0.54 -11.49
CA ASP A 122 9.18 0.68 -11.56
C ASP A 122 8.89 1.50 -10.30
N VAL A 123 9.82 1.46 -9.34
CA VAL A 123 9.72 2.12 -8.03
C VAL A 123 9.78 3.64 -8.14
N THR A 124 10.03 4.18 -9.32
CA THR A 124 9.80 5.59 -9.66
C THR A 124 8.30 5.94 -9.67
N LEU A 125 7.42 4.95 -9.62
CA LEU A 125 6.01 5.17 -9.35
C LEU A 125 5.81 5.50 -7.88
N LEU A 126 6.03 6.74 -7.58
CA LEU A 126 6.13 7.31 -6.26
C LEU A 126 4.90 7.02 -5.44
N MET A 127 5.07 6.23 -4.42
CA MET A 127 4.10 6.13 -3.35
C MET A 127 4.25 7.35 -2.44
N ILE A 128 3.26 8.21 -2.43
CA ILE A 128 3.10 9.17 -1.36
C ILE A 128 2.44 8.41 -0.21
N VAL A 129 3.19 8.28 0.87
CA VAL A 129 2.76 7.58 2.07
C VAL A 129 2.18 8.60 3.03
N GLN A 130 0.93 8.42 3.39
CA GLN A 130 0.37 9.05 4.57
C GLN A 130 0.27 7.98 5.65
N MET A 131 1.01 8.16 6.74
CA MET A 131 0.86 7.32 7.92
C MET A 131 -0.41 7.74 8.63
N HIS A 132 -1.37 6.85 8.70
CA HIS A 132 -2.52 6.99 9.57
C HIS A 132 -2.34 6.13 10.79
N LEU A 133 -2.63 6.76 11.86
CA LEU A 133 -2.65 6.23 13.17
C LEU A 133 -3.97 5.58 13.48
N TRP A 134 -3.90 4.50 14.25
CA TRP A 134 -5.00 3.99 15.07
C TRP A 134 -6.38 3.94 14.42
N ILE A 135 -6.47 3.35 13.28
CA ILE A 135 -7.65 2.57 13.04
C ILE A 135 -7.19 1.15 13.38
N ALA A 136 -7.49 0.71 14.58
CA ALA A 136 -7.40 -0.70 14.88
C ALA A 136 -8.14 -1.40 13.74
N LEU A 137 -7.39 -2.06 12.85
CA LEU A 137 -8.00 -2.79 11.74
C LEU A 137 -8.55 -4.09 12.33
N ASP A 138 -9.61 -3.97 13.12
CA ASP A 138 -10.31 -5.07 13.70
C ASP A 138 -11.63 -5.37 12.95
N SER A 139 -12.24 -6.48 13.27
CA SER A 139 -13.51 -6.88 12.69
C SER A 139 -14.68 -6.05 13.22
N GLU A 140 -14.54 -5.37 14.36
CA GLU A 140 -15.59 -4.63 15.02
C GLU A 140 -15.86 -3.29 14.34
N ASN A 141 -14.81 -2.60 13.86
CA ASN A 141 -14.97 -1.34 13.10
C ASN A 141 -15.34 -1.56 11.63
N GLY A 142 -15.46 -2.80 11.19
CA GLY A 142 -15.92 -3.16 9.86
C GLY A 142 -14.91 -2.90 8.73
N LEU A 143 -13.66 -2.57 9.03
CA LEU A 143 -12.62 -2.26 8.03
C LEU A 143 -11.89 -3.50 7.50
N VAL A 144 -11.96 -4.59 8.26
CA VAL A 144 -11.46 -5.91 7.83
C VAL A 144 -12.57 -6.95 7.85
N THR A 145 -12.35 -8.03 7.14
CA THR A 145 -13.19 -9.22 7.20
C THR A 145 -12.81 -10.06 8.41
N ALA A 146 -13.63 -11.08 8.76
CA ALA A 146 -13.29 -12.05 9.80
C ALA A 146 -11.96 -12.79 9.53
N ALA A 147 -11.49 -12.83 8.27
CA ALA A 147 -10.19 -13.38 7.87
C ALA A 147 -9.09 -12.29 7.82
N LEU A 148 -9.27 -11.16 8.50
CA LEU A 148 -8.35 -10.02 8.59
C LEU A 148 -7.97 -9.41 7.23
N LYS A 149 -8.79 -9.59 6.19
CA LYS A 149 -8.57 -8.97 4.88
C LYS A 149 -9.21 -7.59 4.83
N LEU A 150 -8.48 -6.61 4.34
CA LEU A 150 -8.94 -5.22 4.18
C LEU A 150 -10.18 -5.13 3.30
N LYS A 151 -11.18 -4.42 3.78
CA LYS A 151 -12.37 -4.06 3.00
C LYS A 151 -12.10 -2.77 2.23
N ARG A 152 -11.42 -2.86 1.08
CA ARG A 152 -10.95 -1.72 0.27
C ARG A 152 -12.00 -0.64 0.04
N GLU A 153 -13.25 -1.03 -0.27
CA GLU A 153 -14.32 -0.06 -0.54
C GLU A 153 -14.68 0.78 0.68
N HIS A 154 -14.64 0.20 1.88
CA HIS A 154 -14.87 0.94 3.11
C HIS A 154 -13.70 1.89 3.42
N LEU A 155 -12.46 1.40 3.29
CA LEU A 155 -11.26 2.21 3.48
C LEU A 155 -11.19 3.36 2.46
N ARG A 156 -11.51 3.12 1.19
CA ARG A 156 -11.56 4.17 0.15
C ARG A 156 -12.57 5.27 0.47
N LYS A 157 -13.71 4.92 1.05
CA LYS A 157 -14.72 5.91 1.47
C LYS A 157 -14.25 6.68 2.69
N LEU A 158 -13.70 5.97 3.69
CA LEU A 158 -13.21 6.56 4.92
C LEU A 158 -12.08 7.57 4.67
N PHE A 159 -11.12 7.20 3.81
CA PHE A 159 -9.94 8.01 3.47
C PHE A 159 -10.06 8.77 2.15
N ALA A 160 -11.29 9.08 1.72
CA ALA A 160 -11.50 9.70 0.41
C ALA A 160 -10.81 11.06 0.28
N GLU A 161 -10.84 11.89 1.34
CA GLU A 161 -10.23 13.22 1.32
C GLU A 161 -8.70 13.14 1.39
N GLU A 162 -8.16 12.20 2.15
CA GLU A 162 -6.73 11.94 2.23
C GLU A 162 -6.18 11.45 0.89
N LEU A 163 -6.87 10.51 0.26
CA LEU A 163 -6.51 10.02 -1.07
C LEU A 163 -6.51 11.15 -2.10
N LYS A 164 -7.49 12.04 -2.07
CA LYS A 164 -7.51 13.24 -2.94
C LYS A 164 -6.30 14.14 -2.68
N LYS A 165 -5.97 14.41 -1.42
CA LYS A 165 -4.80 15.23 -1.05
C LYS A 165 -3.51 14.61 -1.54
N LEU A 166 -3.34 13.28 -1.42
CA LEU A 166 -2.16 12.57 -1.89
C LEU A 166 -1.95 12.71 -3.39
N TYR A 167 -3.03 12.64 -4.19
CA TYR A 167 -2.95 12.87 -5.62
C TYR A 167 -2.68 14.35 -5.97
N ALA A 168 -3.29 15.30 -5.27
CA ALA A 168 -3.08 16.73 -5.50
C ALA A 168 -1.67 17.18 -5.12
N TYR A 169 -1.05 16.62 -4.09
CA TYR A 169 0.28 17.02 -3.63
C TYR A 169 1.36 16.87 -4.70
N LYS A 170 1.26 15.86 -5.56
CA LYS A 170 2.25 15.60 -6.60
C LYS A 170 2.08 16.46 -7.84
N GLU A 171 0.88 16.91 -8.16
CA GLU A 171 0.66 17.84 -9.25
C GLU A 171 1.39 19.19 -9.01
N ILE A 172 1.53 19.58 -7.73
CA ILE A 172 2.25 20.80 -7.33
C ILE A 172 3.77 20.63 -7.36
N SER A 173 4.30 19.42 -7.17
CA SER A 173 5.75 19.18 -7.13
C SER A 173 6.43 19.08 -8.51
N TYR A 174 5.67 19.15 -9.60
CA TYR A 174 6.16 19.16 -10.97
C TYR A 174 6.01 20.55 -11.66
N LEU A 175 5.51 21.56 -10.93
CA LEU A 175 5.48 22.97 -11.35
C LEU A 175 6.64 23.76 -10.73
#